data_62c31d1e295d517d89084cf5b512be13
#
_entry.id   62c31d1e295d517d89084cf5b512be13
#
_cell.length_a   1.000
_cell.length_b   1.000
_cell.length_c   1.000
_cell.angle_alpha   90.00
_cell.angle_beta   90.00
_cell.angle_gamma   90.00
#
_symmetry.space_group_name_H-M   'P 1'
#
loop_
_entity.id
_entity.type
_entity.pdbx_description
1 polymer ?
#
loop_
_entity_poly.entity_id
_entity_poly.type
_entity_poly.pdbx_seq_one_letter_code
_entity_poly.pdbx_strand_id
1 'polypeptide(L)'
;MLPPCTNTQGPGGNLETLVSIVGGIGLFLLGMAVMTDGLKALAGTALKTVMEKAAATPLLGTFWGAVITLIVQSSSATTMTTIGLVSAGLLTFPQGLSLVFGANIGTTGTGWLVAAFGVRISLTAAALPIVFVGALLKVVGRGRLAAAGSAIAGFALILVGLSTLQQGMGGLAESLHPSDLPTITNAAGAVTLAGLANVLLLVVVGALMTTVMQSSTASIAVTLSALYAGAVGLDQALALVIGQNIGTATSSAVAAIGASSTAKRLAAAYIAFKLVAALIAIALFPFVTPLIVRTAQTIDPTTLLAAYHTAYNVIGVAVLLPLMGPFTRLIERFVPERGSAFTKYLDPASLRSPMVAVEAVRRTVERALETLCVSTAKGLEGATAGGAVRPALDEATLAQASDGVRAASDFLSKSDAPPSDEGHAWFTSTVHALDHASRLAESVDAMAKTGVVTDGPEEISAAALCAQSMRDAAGAAANLAVASGPGHAADDELARKITGAKTSVGGLAAPGKDVAQNLERAAKALADLRASHRAATLDMVASGKVTASQAIARVDAVALMSRLAHHAWRAVAHLERAAAARMELEQ
;
A
#
# COMPACT_ATOMS: atom_id res chain seq x y z
N MET A 1 41.81 -21.28 55.28
CA MET A 1 41.79 -20.61 54.02
C MET A 1 41.52 -21.63 52.92
N LEU A 2 40.29 -21.74 52.48
CA LEU A 2 39.92 -22.56 51.32
C LEU A 2 40.14 -21.69 50.07
N PRO A 3 40.69 -22.22 48.96
CA PRO A 3 40.86 -21.46 47.72
C PRO A 3 39.49 -21.13 47.11
N PRO A 4 39.37 -20.01 46.40
CA PRO A 4 38.13 -19.66 45.74
C PRO A 4 37.80 -20.70 44.65
N CYS A 5 36.56 -21.19 44.65
CA CYS A 5 36.04 -22.06 43.60
C CYS A 5 36.14 -21.32 42.27
N THR A 6 37.08 -21.70 41.42
CA THR A 6 37.06 -21.34 39.99
C THR A 6 35.89 -22.06 39.36
N ASN A 7 34.83 -21.27 39.08
CA ASN A 7 33.69 -21.75 38.33
C ASN A 7 34.09 -21.89 36.85
N THR A 8 34.69 -23.03 36.51
CA THR A 8 34.90 -23.40 35.08
C THR A 8 33.55 -23.80 34.53
N GLN A 9 32.88 -22.86 33.85
CA GLN A 9 31.69 -23.21 33.04
C GLN A 9 32.13 -24.29 32.05
N GLY A 10 31.62 -25.50 32.23
CA GLY A 10 31.79 -26.59 31.28
C GLY A 10 31.01 -26.32 29.98
N PRO A 11 31.17 -27.16 28.94
CA PRO A 11 30.50 -27.00 27.63
C PRO A 11 28.96 -26.86 27.70
N GLY A 12 28.32 -27.16 28.83
CA GLY A 12 26.90 -26.96 29.09
C GLY A 12 26.49 -25.48 29.24
N GLY A 13 27.34 -24.60 29.81
CA GLY A 13 27.01 -23.18 30.04
C GLY A 13 26.88 -22.40 28.73
N ASN A 14 27.71 -22.68 27.74
CA ASN A 14 27.64 -22.02 26.42
C ASN A 14 26.38 -22.46 25.66
N LEU A 15 25.90 -23.69 25.81
CA LEU A 15 24.68 -24.17 25.17
C LEU A 15 23.45 -23.54 25.81
N GLU A 16 23.37 -23.42 27.14
CA GLU A 16 22.27 -22.74 27.84
C GLU A 16 22.18 -21.25 27.44
N THR A 17 23.34 -20.57 27.38
CA THR A 17 23.42 -19.17 26.91
C THR A 17 22.88 -19.02 25.49
N LEU A 18 23.32 -19.86 24.56
CA LEU A 18 22.84 -19.85 23.19
C LEU A 18 21.35 -20.14 23.08
N VAL A 19 20.86 -21.16 23.80
CA VAL A 19 19.43 -21.52 23.82
C VAL A 19 18.59 -20.38 24.37
N SER A 20 19.05 -19.71 25.44
CA SER A 20 18.35 -18.55 26.03
C SER A 20 18.32 -17.36 25.08
N ILE A 21 19.41 -17.07 24.35
CA ILE A 21 19.45 -15.98 23.35
C ILE A 21 18.49 -16.30 22.20
N VAL A 22 18.62 -17.46 21.55
CA VAL A 22 17.80 -17.85 20.40
C VAL A 22 16.33 -18.02 20.81
N GLY A 23 16.07 -18.66 21.93
CA GLY A 23 14.73 -18.83 22.50
C GLY A 23 14.09 -17.50 22.89
N GLY A 24 14.85 -16.62 23.52
CA GLY A 24 14.39 -15.26 23.86
C GLY A 24 14.04 -14.42 22.63
N ILE A 25 14.88 -14.46 21.58
CA ILE A 25 14.57 -13.83 20.29
C ILE A 25 13.30 -14.44 19.68
N GLY A 26 13.17 -15.76 19.70
CA GLY A 26 11.99 -16.46 19.16
C GLY A 26 10.69 -16.07 19.87
N LEU A 27 10.70 -16.05 21.21
CA LEU A 27 9.56 -15.62 22.02
C LEU A 27 9.23 -14.15 21.82
N PHE A 28 10.24 -13.28 21.71
CA PHE A 28 10.06 -11.87 21.44
C PHE A 28 9.39 -11.64 20.05
N LEU A 29 9.89 -12.32 19.01
CA LEU A 29 9.32 -12.24 17.67
C LEU A 29 7.89 -12.77 17.61
N LEU A 30 7.61 -13.91 18.27
CA LEU A 30 6.27 -14.48 18.36
C LEU A 30 5.32 -13.54 19.10
N GLY A 31 5.77 -13.00 20.24
CA GLY A 31 5.01 -12.02 21.01
C GLY A 31 4.67 -10.76 20.18
N MET A 32 5.66 -10.24 19.43
CA MET A 32 5.45 -9.11 18.51
C MET A 32 4.44 -9.44 17.42
N ALA A 33 4.50 -10.61 16.80
CA ALA A 33 3.56 -11.03 15.78
C ALA A 33 2.13 -11.10 16.34
N VAL A 34 1.93 -11.81 17.45
CA VAL A 34 0.63 -11.98 18.10
C VAL A 34 0.05 -10.64 18.57
N MET A 35 0.88 -9.77 19.17
CA MET A 35 0.46 -8.43 19.59
C MET A 35 0.05 -7.57 18.40
N THR A 36 0.87 -7.53 17.34
CA THR A 36 0.61 -6.75 16.13
C THR A 36 -0.68 -7.19 15.45
N ASP A 37 -0.92 -8.48 15.33
CA ASP A 37 -2.15 -9.01 14.73
C ASP A 37 -3.39 -8.67 15.58
N GLY A 38 -3.28 -8.76 16.90
CA GLY A 38 -4.33 -8.31 17.82
C GLY A 38 -4.63 -6.82 17.68
N LEU A 39 -3.60 -5.96 17.63
CA LEU A 39 -3.74 -4.51 17.48
C LEU A 39 -4.32 -4.13 16.11
N LYS A 40 -3.90 -4.79 15.02
CA LYS A 40 -4.49 -4.60 13.68
C LYS A 40 -5.98 -4.97 13.66
N ALA A 41 -6.34 -6.10 14.28
CA ALA A 41 -7.74 -6.53 14.36
C ALA A 41 -8.59 -5.56 15.21
N LEU A 42 -8.02 -4.95 16.25
CA LEU A 42 -8.69 -3.91 17.05
C LEU A 42 -8.87 -2.61 16.25
N ALA A 43 -7.85 -2.20 15.49
CA ALA A 43 -7.88 -1.00 14.67
C ALA A 43 -8.86 -1.12 13.50
N GLY A 44 -9.04 -2.31 12.96
CA GLY A 44 -10.01 -2.59 11.89
C GLY A 44 -9.85 -1.67 10.67
N THR A 45 -10.99 -1.24 10.12
CA THR A 45 -11.05 -0.31 8.97
C THR A 45 -10.66 1.12 9.34
N ALA A 46 -10.71 1.49 10.64
CA ALA A 46 -10.37 2.84 11.10
C ALA A 46 -8.92 3.23 10.73
N LEU A 47 -8.01 2.26 10.70
CA LEU A 47 -6.61 2.49 10.31
C LEU A 47 -6.51 3.06 8.90
N LYS A 48 -7.24 2.48 7.94
CA LYS A 48 -7.27 2.92 6.54
C LYS A 48 -7.87 4.33 6.44
N THR A 49 -9.04 4.55 7.05
CA THR A 49 -9.74 5.84 7.03
C THR A 49 -8.89 6.95 7.65
N VAL A 50 -8.21 6.66 8.77
CA VAL A 50 -7.28 7.61 9.39
C VAL A 50 -6.12 7.92 8.46
N MET A 51 -5.51 6.93 7.81
CA MET A 51 -4.40 7.14 6.86
C MET A 51 -4.83 8.01 5.68
N GLU A 52 -6.00 7.80 5.11
CA GLU A 52 -6.53 8.56 3.98
C GLU A 52 -6.82 10.03 4.38
N LYS A 53 -7.51 10.25 5.50
CA LYS A 53 -7.87 11.60 5.99
C LYS A 53 -6.69 12.37 6.58
N ALA A 54 -5.74 11.65 7.17
CA ALA A 54 -4.61 12.23 7.89
C ALA A 54 -3.48 12.73 6.98
N ALA A 55 -3.42 12.30 5.73
CA ALA A 55 -2.36 12.69 4.79
C ALA A 55 -2.66 14.01 4.04
N ALA A 56 -3.53 14.88 4.56
CA ALA A 56 -3.89 16.15 3.94
C ALA A 56 -2.68 17.10 3.77
N THR A 57 -1.74 17.08 4.72
CA THR A 57 -0.48 17.82 4.63
C THR A 57 0.69 16.90 4.97
N PRO A 58 1.92 17.17 4.46
CA PRO A 58 3.08 16.36 4.78
C PRO A 58 3.38 16.23 6.28
N LEU A 59 3.19 17.30 7.04
CA LEU A 59 3.40 17.30 8.49
C LEU A 59 2.35 16.42 9.20
N LEU A 60 1.09 16.55 8.83
CA LEU A 60 -0.01 15.78 9.41
C LEU A 60 0.12 14.29 9.06
N GLY A 61 0.50 13.98 7.80
CA GLY A 61 0.80 12.62 7.38
C GLY A 61 1.94 12.00 8.18
N THR A 62 3.02 12.76 8.43
CA THR A 62 4.15 12.33 9.26
C THR A 62 3.70 12.08 10.71
N PHE A 63 2.92 12.98 11.30
CA PHE A 63 2.40 12.80 12.66
C PHE A 63 1.55 11.51 12.77
N TRP A 64 0.57 11.36 11.90
CA TRP A 64 -0.29 10.17 11.94
C TRP A 64 0.45 8.88 11.57
N GLY A 65 1.41 8.93 10.64
CA GLY A 65 2.28 7.80 10.35
C GLY A 65 3.06 7.34 11.59
N ALA A 66 3.54 8.29 12.42
CA ALA A 66 4.19 7.99 13.68
C ALA A 66 3.23 7.38 14.70
N VAL A 67 2.04 7.98 14.89
CA VAL A 67 1.01 7.50 15.83
C VAL A 67 0.54 6.09 15.44
N ILE A 68 0.22 5.87 14.17
CA ILE A 68 -0.23 4.57 13.67
C ILE A 68 0.84 3.50 13.91
N THR A 69 2.09 3.80 13.56
CA THR A 69 3.19 2.84 13.73
C THR A 69 3.48 2.58 15.21
N LEU A 70 3.38 3.58 16.06
CA LEU A 70 3.51 3.43 17.51
C LEU A 70 2.41 2.51 18.08
N ILE A 71 1.17 2.64 17.61
CA ILE A 71 0.05 1.79 18.04
C ILE A 71 0.21 0.37 17.48
N VAL A 72 0.42 0.24 16.16
CA VAL A 72 0.51 -1.06 15.47
C VAL A 72 1.84 -1.78 15.78
N GLN A 73 2.86 -1.05 16.28
CA GLN A 73 4.20 -1.56 16.59
C GLN A 73 4.90 -2.24 15.39
N SER A 74 4.56 -1.83 14.15
CA SER A 74 5.10 -2.41 12.92
C SER A 74 5.20 -1.38 11.81
N SER A 75 6.41 -0.85 11.58
CA SER A 75 6.67 0.05 10.44
C SER A 75 6.54 -0.65 9.11
N SER A 76 6.89 -1.93 9.01
CA SER A 76 6.71 -2.70 7.79
C SER A 76 5.23 -2.83 7.42
N ALA A 77 4.35 -3.08 8.40
CA ALA A 77 2.91 -3.12 8.16
C ALA A 77 2.37 -1.76 7.68
N THR A 78 2.76 -0.67 8.36
CA THR A 78 2.37 0.69 7.99
C THR A 78 2.87 1.04 6.57
N THR A 79 4.15 0.76 6.27
CA THR A 79 4.74 1.04 4.96
C THR A 79 4.06 0.22 3.85
N MET A 80 3.81 -1.08 4.07
CA MET A 80 3.15 -1.92 3.07
C MET A 80 1.70 -1.51 2.82
N THR A 81 0.95 -1.15 3.88
CA THR A 81 -0.39 -0.60 3.71
C THR A 81 -0.34 0.71 2.94
N THR A 82 0.60 1.60 3.26
CA THR A 82 0.81 2.86 2.53
C THR A 82 1.14 2.61 1.06
N ILE A 83 2.03 1.66 0.75
CA ILE A 83 2.33 1.25 -0.63
C ILE A 83 1.05 0.81 -1.35
N GLY A 84 0.23 -0.04 -0.72
CA GLY A 84 -1.04 -0.48 -1.28
C GLY A 84 -2.00 0.69 -1.56
N LEU A 85 -2.17 1.62 -0.61
CA LEU A 85 -3.03 2.81 -0.76
C LEU A 85 -2.54 3.74 -1.88
N VAL A 86 -1.23 3.98 -1.99
CA VAL A 86 -0.66 4.80 -3.06
C VAL A 86 -0.78 4.09 -4.41
N SER A 87 -0.53 2.79 -4.47
CA SER A 87 -0.69 1.99 -5.68
C SER A 87 -2.14 1.94 -6.17
N ALA A 88 -3.10 1.83 -5.26
CA ALA A 88 -4.52 1.90 -5.58
C ALA A 88 -5.00 3.34 -5.91
N GLY A 89 -4.13 4.34 -5.82
CA GLY A 89 -4.44 5.75 -6.09
C GLY A 89 -5.26 6.44 -5.00
N LEU A 90 -5.46 5.81 -3.83
CA LEU A 90 -6.15 6.39 -2.67
C LEU A 90 -5.32 7.50 -2.02
N LEU A 91 -4.00 7.41 -2.12
CA LEU A 91 -3.04 8.43 -1.70
C LEU A 91 -2.14 8.80 -2.87
N THR A 92 -1.70 10.05 -2.91
CA THR A 92 -0.62 10.50 -3.79
C THR A 92 0.73 10.01 -3.27
N PHE A 93 1.75 9.97 -4.13
CA PHE A 93 3.10 9.58 -3.74
C PHE A 93 3.66 10.44 -2.58
N PRO A 94 3.56 11.79 -2.60
CA PRO A 94 3.99 12.62 -1.47
C PRO A 94 3.22 12.34 -0.16
N GLN A 95 1.92 12.09 -0.25
CA GLN A 95 1.11 11.72 0.93
C GLN A 95 1.57 10.39 1.54
N GLY A 96 1.75 9.35 0.71
CA GLY A 96 2.28 8.08 1.16
C GLY A 96 3.67 8.21 1.76
N LEU A 97 4.54 9.02 1.16
CA LEU A 97 5.88 9.28 1.66
C LEU A 97 5.87 9.95 3.04
N SER A 98 4.96 10.89 3.28
CA SER A 98 4.81 11.53 4.60
C SER A 98 4.42 10.54 5.69
N LEU A 99 3.50 9.61 5.41
CA LEU A 99 3.15 8.53 6.34
C LEU A 99 4.34 7.61 6.64
N VAL A 100 5.13 7.28 5.62
CA VAL A 100 6.33 6.46 5.76
C VAL A 100 7.43 7.17 6.57
N PHE A 101 7.60 8.49 6.41
CA PHE A 101 8.48 9.28 7.28
C PHE A 101 8.04 9.20 8.74
N GLY A 102 6.75 9.34 9.01
CA GLY A 102 6.20 9.17 10.35
C GLY A 102 6.40 7.77 10.90
N ALA A 103 6.21 6.74 10.08
CA ALA A 103 6.41 5.35 10.48
C ALA A 103 7.84 5.09 11.01
N ASN A 104 8.85 5.78 10.48
CA ASN A 104 10.22 5.67 11.00
C ASN A 104 10.37 6.23 12.41
N ILE A 105 9.68 7.33 12.72
CA ILE A 105 9.64 7.88 14.08
C ILE A 105 8.89 6.92 15.00
N GLY A 106 7.71 6.44 14.58
CA GLY A 106 6.86 5.54 15.39
C GLY A 106 7.53 4.23 15.76
N THR A 107 8.39 3.69 14.90
CA THR A 107 9.17 2.47 15.17
C THR A 107 10.07 2.61 16.41
N THR A 108 10.53 3.82 16.71
CA THR A 108 11.41 4.04 17.87
C THR A 108 10.72 3.80 19.20
N GLY A 109 9.38 3.82 19.23
CA GLY A 109 8.57 3.57 20.43
C GLY A 109 8.83 2.20 21.05
N THR A 110 9.17 1.19 20.26
CA THR A 110 9.55 -0.14 20.82
C THR A 110 10.83 -0.07 21.64
N GLY A 111 11.83 0.71 21.18
CA GLY A 111 13.05 0.94 21.96
C GLY A 111 12.75 1.52 23.36
N TRP A 112 11.80 2.45 23.44
CA TRP A 112 11.32 3.00 24.72
C TRP A 112 10.57 1.98 25.56
N LEU A 113 9.75 1.11 24.96
CA LEU A 113 9.09 0.02 25.68
C LEU A 113 10.12 -0.93 26.29
N VAL A 114 11.15 -1.33 25.53
CA VAL A 114 12.22 -2.21 26.01
C VAL A 114 13.05 -1.51 27.12
N ALA A 115 13.42 -0.25 26.93
CA ALA A 115 14.17 0.51 27.92
C ALA A 115 13.38 0.75 29.22
N ALA A 116 12.08 1.06 29.11
CA ALA A 116 11.23 1.34 30.26
C ALA A 116 10.85 0.10 31.06
N PHE A 117 10.49 -0.97 30.37
CA PHE A 117 9.95 -2.18 30.99
C PHE A 117 11.02 -3.28 31.15
N GLY A 118 12.01 -3.36 30.26
CA GLY A 118 13.06 -4.37 30.31
C GLY A 118 14.06 -4.19 31.44
N VAL A 119 14.26 -2.95 31.89
CA VAL A 119 15.34 -2.59 32.82
C VAL A 119 14.86 -2.42 34.27
N ARG A 120 13.62 -2.03 34.50
CA ARG A 120 13.20 -1.52 35.83
C ARG A 120 12.30 -2.44 36.66
N ILE A 121 11.75 -3.48 36.09
CA ILE A 121 10.75 -4.30 36.78
C ILE A 121 11.12 -5.78 36.61
N SER A 122 11.04 -6.57 37.70
CA SER A 122 11.10 -8.06 37.64
C SER A 122 9.79 -8.56 36.98
N LEU A 123 9.66 -8.28 35.68
CA LEU A 123 8.42 -8.45 34.91
C LEU A 123 8.08 -9.92 34.67
N THR A 124 9.03 -10.85 34.88
CA THR A 124 8.81 -12.27 34.66
C THR A 124 7.67 -12.80 35.54
N ALA A 125 7.58 -12.31 36.78
CA ALA A 125 6.51 -12.71 37.71
C ALA A 125 5.12 -12.19 37.27
N ALA A 126 5.05 -11.00 36.67
CA ALA A 126 3.80 -10.42 36.15
C ALA A 126 3.45 -10.91 34.74
N ALA A 127 4.45 -11.21 33.91
CA ALA A 127 4.24 -11.58 32.53
C ALA A 127 3.43 -12.87 32.36
N LEU A 128 3.71 -13.91 33.16
CA LEU A 128 2.99 -15.18 33.04
C LEU A 128 1.49 -15.08 33.35
N PRO A 129 1.01 -14.39 34.42
CA PRO A 129 -0.39 -14.13 34.64
C PRO A 129 -1.03 -13.32 33.50
N ILE A 130 -0.32 -12.34 32.93
CA ILE A 130 -0.82 -11.53 31.80
C ILE A 130 -0.96 -12.39 30.53
N VAL A 131 -0.01 -13.31 30.25
CA VAL A 131 -0.16 -14.30 29.16
C VAL A 131 -1.43 -15.10 29.34
N PHE A 132 -1.69 -15.62 30.57
CA PHE A 132 -2.87 -16.42 30.85
C PHE A 132 -4.17 -15.64 30.62
N VAL A 133 -4.27 -14.42 31.15
CA VAL A 133 -5.45 -13.56 30.96
C VAL A 133 -5.65 -13.24 29.47
N GLY A 134 -4.60 -12.86 28.76
CA GLY A 134 -4.66 -12.58 27.33
C GLY A 134 -5.07 -13.79 26.50
N ALA A 135 -4.51 -14.97 26.80
CA ALA A 135 -4.87 -16.23 26.15
C ALA A 135 -6.35 -16.61 26.41
N LEU A 136 -6.81 -16.46 27.66
CA LEU A 136 -8.19 -16.73 28.02
C LEU A 136 -9.17 -15.79 27.24
N LEU A 137 -8.87 -14.49 27.21
CA LEU A 137 -9.65 -13.51 26.44
C LEU A 137 -9.66 -13.83 24.94
N LYS A 138 -8.54 -14.31 24.39
CA LYS A 138 -8.44 -14.73 22.98
C LYS A 138 -9.33 -15.95 22.70
N VAL A 139 -9.33 -16.95 23.58
CA VAL A 139 -10.05 -18.23 23.36
C VAL A 139 -11.56 -18.09 23.60
N VAL A 140 -11.94 -17.42 24.70
CA VAL A 140 -13.35 -17.28 25.12
C VAL A 140 -14.03 -16.10 24.42
N GLY A 141 -13.26 -15.03 24.13
CA GLY A 141 -13.75 -13.80 23.51
C GLY A 141 -14.11 -13.98 22.04
N ARG A 142 -14.93 -13.06 21.51
CA ARG A 142 -15.24 -12.95 20.08
C ARG A 142 -14.97 -11.54 19.59
N GLY A 143 -14.65 -11.39 18.29
CA GLY A 143 -14.44 -10.10 17.65
C GLY A 143 -13.36 -9.26 18.38
N ARG A 144 -13.71 -8.05 18.81
CA ARG A 144 -12.78 -7.12 19.46
C ARG A 144 -12.19 -7.65 20.78
N LEU A 145 -12.94 -8.45 21.54
CA LEU A 145 -12.44 -9.01 22.80
C LEU A 145 -11.35 -10.06 22.56
N ALA A 146 -11.53 -10.93 21.56
CA ALA A 146 -10.50 -11.88 21.15
C ALA A 146 -9.24 -11.18 20.61
N ALA A 147 -9.42 -10.10 19.85
CA ALA A 147 -8.34 -9.27 19.34
C ALA A 147 -7.55 -8.58 20.49
N ALA A 148 -8.25 -8.04 21.49
CA ALA A 148 -7.64 -7.49 22.70
C ALA A 148 -6.88 -8.57 23.48
N GLY A 149 -7.44 -9.78 23.61
CA GLY A 149 -6.77 -10.93 24.20
C GLY A 149 -5.47 -11.28 23.50
N SER A 150 -5.45 -11.28 22.16
CA SER A 150 -4.23 -11.48 21.36
C SER A 150 -3.20 -10.39 21.62
N ALA A 151 -3.60 -9.10 21.64
CA ALA A 151 -2.68 -8.00 21.91
C ALA A 151 -2.05 -8.09 23.29
N ILE A 152 -2.84 -8.41 24.33
CA ILE A 152 -2.38 -8.58 25.72
C ILE A 152 -1.44 -9.79 25.84
N ALA A 153 -1.82 -10.95 25.29
CA ALA A 153 -0.99 -12.15 25.32
C ALA A 153 0.34 -11.94 24.59
N GLY A 154 0.29 -11.29 23.41
CA GLY A 154 1.48 -10.94 22.63
C GLY A 154 2.43 -10.00 23.40
N PHE A 155 1.88 -8.95 24.02
CA PHE A 155 2.69 -8.06 24.86
C PHE A 155 3.37 -8.81 26.03
N ALA A 156 2.67 -9.68 26.70
CA ALA A 156 3.23 -10.47 27.78
C ALA A 156 4.31 -11.47 27.29
N LEU A 157 4.11 -12.08 26.10
CA LEU A 157 5.14 -12.91 25.47
C LEU A 157 6.41 -12.12 25.10
N ILE A 158 6.28 -10.85 24.69
CA ILE A 158 7.42 -9.94 24.48
C ILE A 158 8.22 -9.80 25.79
N LEU A 159 7.55 -9.61 26.92
CA LEU A 159 8.20 -9.46 28.21
C LEU A 159 8.93 -10.76 28.64
N VAL A 160 8.31 -11.92 28.42
CA VAL A 160 8.96 -13.22 28.68
C VAL A 160 10.17 -13.40 27.78
N GLY A 161 10.02 -13.15 26.47
CA GLY A 161 11.12 -13.25 25.51
C GLY A 161 12.28 -12.31 25.84
N LEU A 162 11.98 -11.07 26.25
CA LEU A 162 12.99 -10.09 26.66
C LEU A 162 13.74 -10.55 27.93
N SER A 163 13.02 -11.08 28.93
CA SER A 163 13.64 -11.62 30.16
C SER A 163 14.54 -12.80 29.85
N THR A 164 14.09 -13.73 28.99
CA THR A 164 14.91 -14.88 28.56
C THR A 164 16.14 -14.41 27.77
N LEU A 165 15.99 -13.44 26.91
CA LEU A 165 17.08 -12.83 26.14
C LEU A 165 18.11 -12.16 27.06
N GLN A 166 17.67 -11.43 28.08
CA GLN A 166 18.56 -10.79 29.06
C GLN A 166 19.35 -11.80 29.87
N GLN A 167 18.73 -12.92 30.26
CA GLN A 167 19.44 -14.02 30.92
C GLN A 167 20.52 -14.60 30.01
N GLY A 168 20.22 -14.86 28.75
CA GLY A 168 21.20 -15.31 27.78
C GLY A 168 22.33 -14.29 27.54
N MET A 169 22.00 -13.00 27.45
CA MET A 169 23.00 -11.93 27.29
C MET A 169 23.86 -11.79 28.53
N GLY A 170 23.35 -12.03 29.74
CA GLY A 170 24.13 -12.10 30.97
C GLY A 170 25.19 -13.21 30.90
N GLY A 171 24.82 -14.41 30.46
CA GLY A 171 25.78 -15.50 30.23
C GLY A 171 26.80 -15.19 29.13
N LEU A 172 26.40 -14.47 28.09
CA LEU A 172 27.32 -13.99 27.04
C LEU A 172 28.33 -12.96 27.58
N ALA A 173 27.88 -12.05 28.44
CA ALA A 173 28.70 -10.99 29.02
C ALA A 173 29.81 -11.53 29.97
N GLU A 174 29.69 -12.78 30.45
CA GLU A 174 30.77 -13.43 31.19
C GLU A 174 31.95 -13.83 30.30
N SER A 175 31.74 -14.02 29.01
CA SER A 175 32.74 -14.45 28.04
C SER A 175 33.10 -13.39 26.99
N LEU A 176 32.22 -12.46 26.72
CA LEU A 176 32.38 -11.39 25.74
C LEU A 176 32.29 -10.02 26.45
N HIS A 177 33.35 -9.24 26.38
CA HIS A 177 33.41 -7.90 26.95
C HIS A 177 33.40 -6.82 25.85
N PRO A 178 32.96 -5.60 26.15
CA PRO A 178 33.03 -4.50 25.19
C PRO A 178 34.43 -4.23 24.63
N SER A 179 35.48 -4.57 25.38
CA SER A 179 36.89 -4.48 24.94
C SER A 179 37.26 -5.47 23.84
N ASP A 180 36.52 -6.56 23.68
CA ASP A 180 36.74 -7.59 22.65
C ASP A 180 36.11 -7.20 21.32
N LEU A 181 35.22 -6.20 21.35
CA LEU A 181 34.59 -5.61 20.18
C LEU A 181 35.39 -4.42 19.64
N PRO A 182 35.17 -4.00 18.36
CA PRO A 182 35.87 -2.86 17.79
C PRO A 182 35.72 -1.60 18.65
N THR A 183 36.85 -1.03 19.11
CA THR A 183 36.86 0.17 19.95
C THR A 183 36.60 1.41 19.13
N ILE A 184 35.68 2.28 19.59
CA ILE A 184 35.27 3.49 18.89
C ILE A 184 35.92 4.73 19.52
N THR A 185 35.83 4.82 20.86
CA THR A 185 36.31 5.96 21.62
C THR A 185 37.68 5.69 22.25
N ASN A 186 38.49 6.72 22.40
CA ASN A 186 39.74 6.65 23.19
C ASN A 186 39.42 6.82 24.70
N ALA A 187 40.47 6.73 25.53
CA ALA A 187 40.34 6.89 26.98
C ALA A 187 39.74 8.24 27.42
N ALA A 188 39.81 9.28 26.56
CA ALA A 188 39.20 10.58 26.79
C ALA A 188 37.72 10.65 26.28
N GLY A 189 37.19 9.55 25.76
CA GLY A 189 35.81 9.47 25.20
C GLY A 189 35.64 10.10 23.82
N ALA A 190 36.75 10.49 23.14
CA ALA A 190 36.70 11.05 21.80
C ALA A 190 36.76 9.97 20.72
N VAL A 191 35.94 10.10 19.67
CA VAL A 191 35.97 9.20 18.51
C VAL A 191 37.23 9.46 17.69
N THR A 192 38.03 8.40 17.47
CA THR A 192 39.25 8.48 16.64
C THR A 192 38.95 8.19 15.17
N LEU A 193 39.93 8.43 14.28
CA LEU A 193 39.78 8.06 12.87
C LEU A 193 39.64 6.55 12.68
N ALA A 194 40.38 5.74 13.42
CA ALA A 194 40.24 4.30 13.46
C ALA A 194 38.87 3.91 14.05
N GLY A 195 38.44 4.64 15.11
CA GLY A 195 37.10 4.49 15.68
C GLY A 195 35.96 4.73 14.68
N LEU A 196 36.14 5.70 13.76
CA LEU A 196 35.15 5.94 12.70
C LEU A 196 35.02 4.74 11.72
N ALA A 197 36.15 4.10 11.38
CA ALA A 197 36.13 2.86 10.59
C ALA A 197 35.40 1.72 11.36
N ASN A 198 35.61 1.63 12.67
CA ASN A 198 34.91 0.66 13.53
C ASN A 198 33.41 0.98 13.65
N VAL A 199 33.02 2.25 13.67
CA VAL A 199 31.61 2.66 13.55
C VAL A 199 30.98 2.10 12.27
N LEU A 200 31.65 2.27 11.12
CA LEU A 200 31.15 1.75 9.84
C LEU A 200 31.03 0.22 9.86
N LEU A 201 32.01 -0.47 10.44
CA LEU A 201 31.95 -1.92 10.61
C LEU A 201 30.74 -2.34 11.44
N LEU A 202 30.50 -1.71 12.59
CA LEU A 202 29.35 -2.00 13.45
C LEU A 202 28.01 -1.61 12.82
N VAL A 203 27.98 -0.54 12.02
CA VAL A 203 26.81 -0.20 11.20
C VAL A 203 26.49 -1.33 10.20
N VAL A 204 27.50 -1.89 9.53
CA VAL A 204 27.31 -3.04 8.63
C VAL A 204 26.80 -4.25 9.40
N VAL A 205 27.38 -4.57 10.56
CA VAL A 205 26.92 -5.67 11.43
C VAL A 205 25.45 -5.45 11.84
N GLY A 206 25.10 -4.25 12.31
CA GLY A 206 23.73 -3.91 12.68
C GLY A 206 22.75 -4.05 11.50
N ALA A 207 23.16 -3.63 10.29
CA ALA A 207 22.35 -3.79 9.09
C ALA A 207 22.14 -5.27 8.75
N LEU A 208 23.17 -6.10 8.83
CA LEU A 208 23.09 -7.53 8.62
C LEU A 208 22.18 -8.21 9.66
N MET A 209 22.30 -7.85 10.94
CA MET A 209 21.41 -8.36 11.99
C MET A 209 19.94 -8.15 11.63
N THR A 210 19.56 -6.94 11.28
CA THR A 210 18.17 -6.64 10.93
C THR A 210 17.75 -7.31 9.62
N THR A 211 18.64 -7.40 8.64
CA THR A 211 18.37 -8.09 7.37
C THR A 211 18.07 -9.57 7.59
N VAL A 212 18.83 -10.24 8.45
CA VAL A 212 18.63 -11.65 8.78
C VAL A 212 17.35 -11.84 9.62
N MET A 213 17.19 -11.03 10.66
CA MET A 213 16.03 -11.13 11.58
C MET A 213 14.73 -10.62 10.95
N GLN A 214 14.79 -9.86 9.84
CA GLN A 214 13.65 -9.19 9.19
C GLN A 214 12.81 -8.33 10.14
N SER A 215 13.41 -7.92 11.27
CA SER A 215 12.76 -7.15 12.33
C SER A 215 13.76 -6.22 13.02
N SER A 216 13.64 -4.92 12.76
CA SER A 216 14.45 -3.90 13.47
C SER A 216 14.14 -3.86 14.96
N THR A 217 12.88 -4.07 15.30
CA THR A 217 12.41 -4.12 16.69
C THR A 217 13.12 -5.21 17.48
N ALA A 218 13.22 -6.42 16.91
CA ALA A 218 13.94 -7.51 17.54
C ALA A 218 15.45 -7.25 17.59
N SER A 219 16.05 -6.73 16.50
CA SER A 219 17.48 -6.38 16.49
C SER A 219 17.83 -5.33 17.54
N ILE A 220 16.98 -4.30 17.71
CA ILE A 220 17.15 -3.26 18.73
C ILE A 220 16.99 -3.87 20.13
N ALA A 221 16.02 -4.78 20.35
CA ALA A 221 15.85 -5.46 21.62
C ALA A 221 17.07 -6.30 22.00
N VAL A 222 17.70 -6.99 21.04
CA VAL A 222 18.96 -7.71 21.24
C VAL A 222 20.06 -6.76 21.66
N THR A 223 20.24 -5.63 20.96
CA THR A 223 21.27 -4.64 21.28
C THR A 223 21.02 -3.99 22.65
N LEU A 224 19.77 -3.64 22.97
CA LEU A 224 19.41 -3.10 24.30
C LEU A 224 19.69 -4.11 25.41
N SER A 225 19.39 -5.40 25.18
CA SER A 225 19.65 -6.47 26.14
C SER A 225 21.16 -6.73 26.33
N ALA A 226 21.94 -6.69 25.24
CA ALA A 226 23.40 -6.83 25.29
C ALA A 226 24.06 -5.63 26.01
N LEU A 227 23.58 -4.40 25.75
CA LEU A 227 24.02 -3.19 26.45
C LEU A 227 23.69 -3.27 27.95
N TYR A 228 22.46 -3.70 28.29
CA TYR A 228 22.03 -3.87 29.67
C TYR A 228 22.88 -4.92 30.43
N ALA A 229 23.19 -6.03 29.77
CA ALA A 229 24.02 -7.08 30.32
C ALA A 229 25.53 -6.72 30.39
N GLY A 230 25.96 -5.64 29.75
CA GLY A 230 27.36 -5.23 29.70
C GLY A 230 28.20 -5.98 28.65
N ALA A 231 27.59 -6.76 27.76
CA ALA A 231 28.27 -7.46 26.66
C ALA A 231 28.69 -6.51 25.54
N VAL A 232 28.03 -5.35 25.42
CA VAL A 232 28.27 -4.31 24.40
C VAL A 232 28.37 -2.94 25.09
N GLY A 233 29.33 -2.11 24.67
CA GLY A 233 29.47 -0.73 25.13
C GLY A 233 28.40 0.19 24.53
N LEU A 234 28.14 1.33 25.20
CA LEU A 234 27.13 2.27 24.73
C LEU A 234 27.48 2.86 23.36
N ASP A 235 28.72 3.23 23.12
CA ASP A 235 29.20 3.77 21.83
C ASP A 235 29.07 2.73 20.70
N GLN A 236 29.35 1.47 20.98
CA GLN A 236 29.14 0.35 20.05
C GLN A 236 27.65 0.13 19.76
N ALA A 237 26.80 0.18 20.78
CA ALA A 237 25.34 0.05 20.63
C ALA A 237 24.74 1.19 19.79
N LEU A 238 25.25 2.43 19.95
CA LEU A 238 24.86 3.58 19.12
C LEU A 238 25.16 3.32 17.63
N ALA A 239 26.32 2.74 17.31
CA ALA A 239 26.71 2.40 15.93
C ALA A 239 25.85 1.25 15.37
N LEU A 240 25.62 0.19 16.16
CA LEU A 240 24.75 -0.94 15.78
C LEU A 240 23.34 -0.49 15.40
N VAL A 241 22.74 0.42 16.19
CA VAL A 241 21.36 0.88 15.97
C VAL A 241 21.23 1.69 14.67
N ILE A 242 22.25 2.45 14.27
CA ILE A 242 22.25 3.10 12.94
C ILE A 242 22.11 2.04 11.85
N GLY A 243 22.93 1.00 11.91
CA GLY A 243 22.91 -0.11 10.96
C GLY A 243 21.59 -0.86 10.96
N GLN A 244 21.06 -1.16 12.13
CA GLN A 244 19.78 -1.85 12.31
C GLN A 244 18.64 -1.08 11.66
N ASN A 245 18.67 0.25 11.67
CA ASN A 245 17.71 1.08 10.98
C ASN A 245 17.84 0.95 9.45
N ILE A 246 19.06 0.89 8.90
CA ILE A 246 19.29 0.65 7.46
C ILE A 246 18.77 -0.73 7.05
N GLY A 247 19.03 -1.76 7.84
CA GLY A 247 18.65 -3.15 7.54
C GLY A 247 17.15 -3.35 7.29
N THR A 248 16.29 -2.50 7.86
CA THR A 248 14.84 -2.54 7.56
C THR A 248 14.48 -2.21 6.13
N ALA A 249 15.35 -1.54 5.39
CA ALA A 249 15.14 -1.20 3.98
C ALA A 249 15.08 -2.45 3.08
N THR A 250 15.69 -3.56 3.50
CA THR A 250 15.70 -4.82 2.74
C THR A 250 14.29 -5.38 2.52
N SER A 251 13.42 -5.32 3.53
CA SER A 251 12.02 -5.76 3.39
C SER A 251 11.27 -4.96 2.33
N SER A 252 11.51 -3.64 2.23
CA SER A 252 10.90 -2.78 1.22
C SER A 252 11.51 -3.00 -0.16
N ALA A 253 12.82 -3.30 -0.24
CA ALA A 253 13.48 -3.64 -1.49
C ALA A 253 12.91 -4.95 -2.07
N VAL A 254 12.73 -5.98 -1.25
CA VAL A 254 12.10 -7.24 -1.65
C VAL A 254 10.66 -7.03 -2.10
N ALA A 255 9.88 -6.21 -1.37
CA ALA A 255 8.50 -5.90 -1.73
C ALA A 255 8.36 -5.11 -3.05
N ALA A 256 9.41 -4.40 -3.47
CA ALA A 256 9.44 -3.67 -4.74
C ALA A 256 9.67 -4.59 -5.97
N ILE A 257 10.09 -5.84 -5.76
CA ILE A 257 10.30 -6.80 -6.84
C ILE A 257 8.94 -7.17 -7.44
N GLY A 258 8.77 -6.95 -8.73
CA GLY A 258 7.50 -7.21 -9.43
C GLY A 258 6.38 -6.20 -9.17
N ALA A 259 6.60 -5.20 -8.30
CA ALA A 259 5.61 -4.19 -7.95
C ALA A 259 5.41 -3.13 -9.06
N SER A 260 4.34 -2.34 -8.95
CA SER A 260 4.06 -1.19 -9.83
C SER A 260 5.16 -0.12 -9.75
N SER A 261 5.22 0.78 -10.73
CA SER A 261 6.15 1.92 -10.69
C SER A 261 5.93 2.79 -9.46
N THR A 262 4.69 2.97 -9.03
CA THR A 262 4.32 3.75 -7.84
C THR A 262 4.82 3.10 -6.55
N ALA A 263 4.64 1.78 -6.41
CA ALA A 263 5.18 1.02 -5.27
C ALA A 263 6.71 1.07 -5.23
N LYS A 264 7.37 0.91 -6.40
CA LYS A 264 8.83 1.03 -6.53
C LYS A 264 9.34 2.40 -6.13
N ARG A 265 8.64 3.48 -6.53
CA ARG A 265 8.95 4.86 -6.10
C ARG A 265 8.91 5.00 -4.59
N LEU A 266 7.84 4.49 -3.94
CA LEU A 266 7.71 4.60 -2.49
C LEU A 266 8.76 3.76 -1.74
N ALA A 267 9.06 2.55 -2.21
CA ALA A 267 10.13 1.71 -1.66
C ALA A 267 11.51 2.36 -1.85
N ALA A 268 11.82 2.90 -3.04
CA ALA A 268 13.06 3.61 -3.31
C ALA A 268 13.21 4.86 -2.42
N ALA A 269 12.13 5.63 -2.24
CA ALA A 269 12.12 6.78 -1.34
C ALA A 269 12.35 6.38 0.11
N TYR A 270 11.77 5.28 0.57
CA TYR A 270 12.00 4.74 1.91
C TYR A 270 13.46 4.31 2.12
N ILE A 271 14.06 3.60 1.15
CA ILE A 271 15.48 3.22 1.19
C ILE A 271 16.36 4.47 1.22
N ALA A 272 16.12 5.43 0.33
CA ALA A 272 16.87 6.67 0.26
C ALA A 272 16.77 7.48 1.58
N PHE A 273 15.58 7.56 2.19
CA PHE A 273 15.38 8.16 3.50
C PHE A 273 16.26 7.50 4.57
N LYS A 274 16.27 6.17 4.63
CA LYS A 274 17.08 5.41 5.60
C LYS A 274 18.57 5.69 5.45
N LEU A 275 19.04 5.74 4.20
CA LEU A 275 20.45 6.05 3.91
C LEU A 275 20.81 7.49 4.29
N VAL A 276 19.94 8.45 3.99
CA VAL A 276 20.17 9.87 4.37
C VAL A 276 20.16 10.02 5.89
N ALA A 277 19.20 9.42 6.60
CA ALA A 277 19.17 9.46 8.06
C ALA A 277 20.42 8.82 8.69
N ALA A 278 20.88 7.69 8.14
CA ALA A 278 22.10 7.04 8.58
C ALA A 278 23.36 7.88 8.31
N LEU A 279 23.46 8.52 7.14
CA LEU A 279 24.58 9.43 6.81
C LEU A 279 24.61 10.61 7.77
N ILE A 280 23.47 11.21 8.10
CA ILE A 280 23.36 12.27 9.10
C ILE A 280 23.82 11.75 10.48
N ALA A 281 23.35 10.58 10.89
CA ALA A 281 23.72 9.97 12.18
C ALA A 281 25.23 9.69 12.25
N ILE A 282 25.85 9.14 11.19
CA ILE A 282 27.28 8.86 11.12
C ILE A 282 28.09 10.17 11.12
N ALA A 283 27.65 11.20 10.38
CA ALA A 283 28.33 12.50 10.35
C ALA A 283 28.29 13.20 11.72
N LEU A 284 27.20 13.07 12.46
CA LEU A 284 27.05 13.63 13.81
C LEU A 284 27.68 12.73 14.90
N PHE A 285 27.99 11.48 14.60
CA PHE A 285 28.49 10.50 15.56
C PHE A 285 29.67 10.97 16.42
N PRO A 286 30.75 11.58 15.84
CA PRO A 286 31.89 12.05 16.62
C PRO A 286 31.56 13.16 17.62
N PHE A 287 30.51 13.93 17.37
CA PHE A 287 30.08 15.05 18.21
C PHE A 287 29.08 14.60 19.28
N VAL A 288 28.15 13.73 18.93
CA VAL A 288 27.05 13.30 19.80
C VAL A 288 27.46 12.19 20.76
N THR A 289 28.30 11.24 20.35
CA THR A 289 28.74 10.10 21.17
C THR A 289 29.45 10.53 22.46
N PRO A 290 30.42 11.45 22.46
CA PRO A 290 31.07 11.89 23.70
C PRO A 290 30.08 12.52 24.70
N LEU A 291 29.08 13.26 24.18
CA LEU A 291 28.03 13.85 25.01
C LEU A 291 27.14 12.76 25.65
N ILE A 292 26.72 11.77 24.87
CA ILE A 292 25.87 10.67 25.34
C ILE A 292 26.61 9.82 26.37
N VAL A 293 27.87 9.48 26.12
CA VAL A 293 28.69 8.68 27.06
C VAL A 293 28.91 9.42 28.39
N ARG A 294 29.10 10.74 28.37
CA ARG A 294 29.16 11.54 29.61
C ARG A 294 27.81 11.54 30.36
N THR A 295 26.72 11.66 29.62
CA THR A 295 25.36 11.67 30.21
C THR A 295 24.98 10.31 30.80
N ALA A 296 25.61 9.22 30.35
CA ALA A 296 25.40 7.87 30.87
C ALA A 296 25.87 7.69 32.34
N GLN A 297 26.58 8.69 32.90
CA GLN A 297 26.90 8.72 34.33
C GLN A 297 25.68 9.05 35.21
N THR A 298 24.65 9.68 34.64
CA THR A 298 23.46 10.14 35.36
C THR A 298 22.16 9.54 34.83
N ILE A 299 22.14 9.13 33.57
CA ILE A 299 20.97 8.53 32.90
C ILE A 299 21.33 7.12 32.46
N ASP A 300 20.39 6.21 32.62
CA ASP A 300 20.54 4.81 32.20
C ASP A 300 20.92 4.68 30.71
N PRO A 301 21.96 3.90 30.36
CA PRO A 301 22.46 3.73 29.01
C PRO A 301 21.40 3.23 28.00
N THR A 302 20.48 2.35 28.42
CA THR A 302 19.43 1.83 27.53
C THR A 302 18.40 2.92 27.17
N THR A 303 18.11 3.82 28.13
CA THR A 303 17.27 5.01 27.90
C THR A 303 17.95 5.97 26.92
N LEU A 304 19.25 6.19 27.07
CA LEU A 304 20.03 7.04 26.14
C LEU A 304 20.07 6.45 24.72
N LEU A 305 20.20 5.13 24.58
CA LEU A 305 20.16 4.45 23.29
C LEU A 305 18.80 4.62 22.61
N ALA A 306 17.70 4.46 23.36
CA ALA A 306 16.34 4.69 22.85
C ALA A 306 16.12 6.17 22.43
N ALA A 307 16.60 7.09 23.23
CA ALA A 307 16.56 8.53 22.92
C ALA A 307 17.36 8.88 21.67
N TYR A 308 18.56 8.34 21.52
CA TYR A 308 19.40 8.52 20.34
C TYR A 308 18.71 7.96 19.08
N HIS A 309 18.14 6.75 19.16
CA HIS A 309 17.39 6.15 18.06
C HIS A 309 16.24 7.05 17.62
N THR A 310 15.50 7.64 18.56
CA THR A 310 14.43 8.57 18.26
C THR A 310 14.97 9.87 17.65
N ALA A 311 16.00 10.44 18.27
CA ALA A 311 16.56 11.73 17.87
C ALA A 311 17.04 11.75 16.41
N TYR A 312 17.83 10.76 15.98
CA TYR A 312 18.32 10.79 14.60
C TYR A 312 17.22 10.48 13.57
N ASN A 313 16.19 9.67 13.90
CA ASN A 313 15.04 9.50 13.02
C ASN A 313 14.23 10.80 12.90
N VAL A 314 14.00 11.52 14.00
CA VAL A 314 13.33 12.83 14.00
C VAL A 314 14.14 13.85 13.19
N ILE A 315 15.47 13.90 13.38
CA ILE A 315 16.36 14.79 12.62
C ILE A 315 16.30 14.45 11.12
N GLY A 316 16.36 13.17 10.75
CA GLY A 316 16.24 12.72 9.36
C GLY A 316 14.92 13.17 8.72
N VAL A 317 13.82 13.05 9.45
CA VAL A 317 12.51 13.54 8.99
C VAL A 317 12.49 15.07 8.92
N ALA A 318 12.99 15.77 9.94
CA ALA A 318 13.03 17.24 9.97
C ALA A 318 13.84 17.83 8.80
N VAL A 319 14.89 17.16 8.36
CA VAL A 319 15.70 17.55 7.19
C VAL A 319 14.97 17.27 5.87
N LEU A 320 14.36 16.09 5.72
CA LEU A 320 13.76 15.68 4.44
C LEU A 320 12.33 16.17 4.25
N LEU A 321 11.58 16.45 5.31
CA LEU A 321 10.19 16.91 5.21
C LEU A 321 10.05 18.25 4.44
N PRO A 322 10.84 19.30 4.72
CA PRO A 322 10.84 20.53 3.92
C PRO A 322 11.30 20.31 2.47
N LEU A 323 12.16 19.32 2.24
CA LEU A 323 12.72 18.97 0.93
C LEU A 323 11.86 17.93 0.19
N MET A 324 10.66 17.60 0.67
CA MET A 324 9.82 16.56 0.10
C MET A 324 9.58 16.74 -1.41
N GLY A 325 9.30 17.95 -1.87
CA GLY A 325 9.08 18.22 -3.29
C GLY A 325 10.29 17.93 -4.19
N PRO A 326 11.48 18.46 -3.91
CA PRO A 326 12.72 18.06 -4.62
C PRO A 326 13.02 16.56 -4.50
N PHE A 327 12.82 15.99 -3.32
CA PHE A 327 13.09 14.58 -3.06
C PHE A 327 12.18 13.65 -3.88
N THR A 328 10.88 13.93 -3.94
CA THR A 328 9.94 13.15 -4.75
C THR A 328 10.26 13.23 -6.23
N ARG A 329 10.56 14.44 -6.76
CA ARG A 329 11.00 14.60 -8.16
C ARG A 329 12.27 13.82 -8.49
N LEU A 330 13.23 13.76 -7.55
CA LEU A 330 14.44 12.97 -7.71
C LEU A 330 14.11 11.47 -7.84
N ILE A 331 13.27 10.94 -6.96
CA ILE A 331 12.84 9.54 -6.99
C ILE A 331 12.08 9.22 -8.29
N GLU A 332 11.17 10.09 -8.72
CA GLU A 332 10.42 9.93 -9.97
C GLU A 332 11.33 9.90 -11.20
N ARG A 333 12.42 10.67 -11.18
CA ARG A 333 13.44 10.65 -12.24
C ARG A 333 14.21 9.32 -12.29
N PHE A 334 14.52 8.73 -11.14
CA PHE A 334 15.22 7.42 -11.07
C PHE A 334 14.31 6.24 -11.34
N VAL A 335 13.04 6.36 -10.98
CA VAL A 335 12.02 5.33 -11.16
C VAL A 335 10.92 5.89 -12.07
N PRO A 336 11.14 5.95 -13.39
CA PRO A 336 10.15 6.45 -14.33
C PRO A 336 8.91 5.54 -14.35
N GLU A 337 7.76 6.11 -14.66
CA GLU A 337 6.53 5.35 -14.82
C GLU A 337 6.65 4.41 -16.02
N ARG A 338 6.44 3.14 -15.79
CA ARG A 338 6.44 2.09 -16.81
C ARG A 338 5.18 1.25 -16.65
N GLY A 339 4.50 0.98 -17.75
CA GLY A 339 3.28 0.19 -17.78
C GLY A 339 2.13 0.90 -18.46
N SER A 340 1.04 0.18 -18.70
CA SER A 340 -0.19 0.76 -19.25
C SER A 340 -0.88 1.64 -18.21
N ALA A 341 -1.44 2.76 -18.65
CA ALA A 341 -2.26 3.65 -17.82
C ALA A 341 -3.46 2.92 -17.18
N PHE A 342 -3.87 1.79 -17.76
CA PHE A 342 -5.00 0.99 -17.31
C PHE A 342 -4.64 -0.07 -16.26
N THR A 343 -3.37 -0.44 -16.10
CA THR A 343 -2.95 -1.45 -15.11
C THR A 343 -2.18 -0.87 -13.92
N LYS A 344 -1.97 0.43 -13.88
CA LYS A 344 -1.13 1.10 -12.87
C LYS A 344 -1.63 0.94 -11.42
N TYR A 345 -2.95 0.74 -11.24
CA TYR A 345 -3.55 0.53 -9.92
C TYR A 345 -3.51 -0.93 -9.45
N LEU A 346 -3.30 -1.88 -10.36
CA LEU A 346 -3.32 -3.32 -10.09
C LEU A 346 -1.98 -3.81 -9.53
N ASP A 347 -1.63 -3.35 -8.34
CA ASP A 347 -0.39 -3.72 -7.67
C ASP A 347 -0.61 -4.90 -6.72
N PRO A 348 0.25 -5.95 -6.76
CA PRO A 348 0.15 -7.08 -5.83
C PRO A 348 0.13 -6.70 -4.35
N ALA A 349 0.73 -5.57 -3.96
CA ALA A 349 0.67 -5.07 -2.59
C ALA A 349 -0.76 -4.73 -2.15
N SER A 350 -1.62 -4.32 -3.09
CA SER A 350 -3.03 -4.00 -2.83
C SER A 350 -3.86 -5.24 -2.45
N LEU A 351 -3.45 -6.45 -2.88
CA LEU A 351 -4.12 -7.72 -2.55
C LEU A 351 -4.07 -8.06 -1.05
N ARG A 352 -3.18 -7.43 -0.29
CA ARG A 352 -3.09 -7.64 1.18
C ARG A 352 -4.29 -7.08 1.94
N SER A 353 -5.07 -6.22 1.31
CA SER A 353 -6.30 -5.67 1.86
C SER A 353 -7.41 -5.80 0.81
N PRO A 354 -8.43 -6.65 1.03
CA PRO A 354 -9.54 -6.82 0.10
C PRO A 354 -10.20 -5.50 -0.32
N MET A 355 -10.35 -4.57 0.62
CA MET A 355 -10.90 -3.24 0.37
C MET A 355 -10.05 -2.42 -0.62
N VAL A 356 -8.72 -2.48 -0.48
CA VAL A 356 -7.79 -1.77 -1.38
C VAL A 356 -7.77 -2.43 -2.76
N ALA A 357 -7.86 -3.76 -2.82
CA ALA A 357 -7.92 -4.51 -4.07
C ALA A 357 -9.19 -4.17 -4.88
N VAL A 358 -10.36 -4.13 -4.22
CA VAL A 358 -11.63 -3.74 -4.86
C VAL A 358 -11.55 -2.31 -5.40
N GLU A 359 -10.96 -1.38 -4.64
CA GLU A 359 -10.78 0.00 -5.08
C GLU A 359 -9.84 0.12 -6.30
N ALA A 360 -8.74 -0.64 -6.32
CA ALA A 360 -7.82 -0.67 -7.45
C ALA A 360 -8.51 -1.17 -8.73
N VAL A 361 -9.34 -2.20 -8.62
CA VAL A 361 -10.15 -2.73 -9.73
C VAL A 361 -11.19 -1.71 -10.20
N ARG A 362 -11.93 -1.10 -9.27
CA ARG A 362 -12.94 -0.09 -9.59
C ARG A 362 -12.34 1.06 -10.41
N ARG A 363 -11.20 1.60 -9.98
CA ARG A 363 -10.49 2.68 -10.71
C ARG A 363 -10.00 2.25 -12.09
N THR A 364 -9.53 1.01 -12.21
CA THR A 364 -9.15 0.44 -13.51
C THR A 364 -10.35 0.36 -14.45
N VAL A 365 -11.51 -0.10 -13.95
CA VAL A 365 -12.76 -0.20 -14.72
C VAL A 365 -13.26 1.18 -15.13
N GLU A 366 -13.27 2.17 -14.23
CA GLU A 366 -13.68 3.55 -14.54
C GLU A 366 -12.85 4.14 -15.68
N ARG A 367 -11.53 3.99 -15.61
CA ARG A 367 -10.60 4.49 -16.62
C ARG A 367 -10.79 3.82 -17.97
N ALA A 368 -10.92 2.49 -17.98
CA ALA A 368 -11.15 1.73 -19.20
C ALA A 368 -12.51 2.11 -19.82
N LEU A 369 -13.56 2.18 -18.99
CA LEU A 369 -14.91 2.55 -19.41
C LEU A 369 -14.95 3.95 -20.05
N GLU A 370 -14.35 4.95 -19.39
CA GLU A 370 -14.22 6.31 -19.93
C GLU A 370 -13.59 6.27 -21.34
N THR A 371 -12.43 5.60 -21.47
CA THR A 371 -11.66 5.56 -22.71
C THR A 371 -12.43 4.86 -23.84
N LEU A 372 -13.02 3.70 -23.57
CA LEU A 372 -13.79 2.93 -24.53
C LEU A 372 -15.04 3.69 -24.98
N CYS A 373 -15.75 4.32 -24.05
CA CYS A 373 -16.94 5.09 -24.34
C CYS A 373 -16.64 6.37 -25.14
N VAL A 374 -15.61 7.14 -24.77
CA VAL A 374 -15.20 8.36 -25.54
C VAL A 374 -14.81 7.99 -26.97
N SER A 375 -14.02 6.92 -27.14
CA SER A 375 -13.58 6.47 -28.46
C SER A 375 -14.75 6.04 -29.34
N THR A 376 -15.68 5.29 -28.76
CA THR A 376 -16.88 4.81 -29.46
C THR A 376 -17.81 5.97 -29.83
N ALA A 377 -18.05 6.91 -28.90
CA ALA A 377 -18.88 8.10 -29.17
C ALA A 377 -18.33 8.91 -30.32
N LYS A 378 -17.04 9.27 -30.29
CA LYS A 378 -16.40 10.08 -31.38
C LYS A 378 -16.44 9.35 -32.71
N GLY A 379 -16.28 8.03 -32.72
CA GLY A 379 -16.41 7.27 -33.96
C GLY A 379 -17.81 7.34 -34.53
N LEU A 380 -18.84 7.15 -33.71
CA LEU A 380 -20.25 7.16 -34.13
C LEU A 380 -20.76 8.55 -34.52
N GLU A 381 -20.19 9.65 -34.02
CA GLU A 381 -20.54 11.02 -34.41
C GLU A 381 -20.26 11.30 -35.87
N GLY A 382 -19.32 10.58 -36.48
CA GLY A 382 -19.00 10.69 -37.93
C GLY A 382 -19.88 9.83 -38.82
N ALA A 383 -20.96 9.20 -38.32
CA ALA A 383 -21.81 8.30 -39.07
C ALA A 383 -22.54 9.03 -40.22
N THR A 384 -22.32 8.58 -41.46
CA THR A 384 -22.96 9.06 -42.69
C THR A 384 -23.47 7.86 -43.48
N ALA A 385 -24.42 8.08 -44.37
CA ALA A 385 -24.95 7.05 -45.24
C ALA A 385 -23.85 6.45 -46.13
N GLY A 386 -23.75 5.11 -46.14
CA GLY A 386 -22.77 4.34 -46.93
C GLY A 386 -21.38 4.26 -46.31
N GLY A 387 -21.20 4.62 -45.04
CA GLY A 387 -19.94 4.57 -44.33
C GLY A 387 -19.82 3.37 -43.38
N ALA A 388 -18.59 2.90 -43.15
CA ALA A 388 -18.25 1.99 -42.06
C ALA A 388 -17.59 2.78 -40.91
N VAL A 389 -18.27 2.89 -39.80
CA VAL A 389 -17.85 3.65 -38.63
C VAL A 389 -17.02 2.77 -37.69
N ARG A 390 -15.88 3.29 -37.23
CA ARG A 390 -14.98 2.63 -36.26
C ARG A 390 -14.72 3.54 -35.07
N PRO A 391 -14.27 2.99 -33.91
CA PRO A 391 -13.83 3.80 -32.79
C PRO A 391 -12.74 4.80 -33.21
N ALA A 392 -12.72 5.98 -32.58
CA ALA A 392 -11.84 7.09 -33.01
C ALA A 392 -10.36 6.91 -32.54
N LEU A 393 -10.11 6.12 -31.50
CA LEU A 393 -8.76 5.85 -31.01
C LEU A 393 -8.07 4.73 -31.80
N ASP A 394 -6.74 4.76 -31.77
CA ASP A 394 -5.93 3.71 -32.39
C ASP A 394 -6.15 2.34 -31.71
N GLU A 395 -5.91 1.28 -32.49
CA GLU A 395 -6.14 -0.10 -32.06
C GLU A 395 -5.27 -0.45 -30.83
N ALA A 396 -4.07 0.11 -30.72
CA ALA A 396 -3.16 -0.16 -29.61
C ALA A 396 -3.71 0.41 -28.28
N THR A 397 -4.28 1.60 -28.28
CA THR A 397 -4.91 2.21 -27.10
C THR A 397 -6.17 1.45 -26.67
N LEU A 398 -7.00 1.03 -27.63
CA LEU A 398 -8.18 0.21 -27.36
C LEU A 398 -7.81 -1.16 -26.79
N ALA A 399 -6.79 -1.81 -27.36
CA ALA A 399 -6.27 -3.07 -26.84
C ALA A 399 -5.73 -2.92 -25.40
N GLN A 400 -5.01 -1.84 -25.10
CA GLN A 400 -4.54 -1.58 -23.74
C GLN A 400 -5.69 -1.38 -22.73
N ALA A 401 -6.77 -0.71 -23.12
CA ALA A 401 -7.95 -0.56 -22.26
C ALA A 401 -8.63 -1.92 -22.01
N SER A 402 -8.79 -2.73 -23.05
CA SER A 402 -9.36 -4.08 -22.96
C SER A 402 -8.49 -5.02 -22.12
N ASP A 403 -7.17 -4.96 -22.29
CA ASP A 403 -6.21 -5.71 -21.47
C ASP A 403 -6.23 -5.26 -20.01
N GLY A 404 -6.44 -3.97 -19.76
CA GLY A 404 -6.63 -3.43 -18.41
C GLY A 404 -7.84 -4.03 -17.71
N VAL A 405 -8.98 -4.13 -18.40
CA VAL A 405 -10.20 -4.78 -17.87
C VAL A 405 -9.95 -6.26 -17.58
N ARG A 406 -9.28 -6.97 -18.48
CA ARG A 406 -8.92 -8.38 -18.30
C ARG A 406 -7.97 -8.57 -17.12
N ALA A 407 -6.94 -7.75 -17.02
CA ALA A 407 -6.00 -7.75 -15.91
C ALA A 407 -6.70 -7.45 -14.56
N ALA A 408 -7.70 -6.57 -14.55
CA ALA A 408 -8.51 -6.28 -13.36
C ALA A 408 -9.32 -7.52 -12.92
N SER A 409 -9.85 -8.31 -13.87
CA SER A 409 -10.53 -9.56 -13.58
C SER A 409 -9.59 -10.60 -12.95
N ASP A 410 -8.41 -10.80 -13.56
CA ASP A 410 -7.39 -11.71 -13.03
C ASP A 410 -6.85 -11.24 -11.67
N PHE A 411 -6.79 -9.95 -11.45
CA PHE A 411 -6.35 -9.37 -10.18
C PHE A 411 -7.39 -9.60 -9.08
N LEU A 412 -8.66 -9.33 -9.36
CA LEU A 412 -9.74 -9.48 -8.38
C LEU A 412 -9.97 -10.94 -7.97
N SER A 413 -9.73 -11.88 -8.90
CA SER A 413 -9.83 -13.32 -8.62
C SER A 413 -8.84 -13.84 -7.57
N LYS A 414 -7.77 -13.06 -7.29
CA LYS A 414 -6.73 -13.36 -6.28
C LYS A 414 -7.00 -12.67 -4.93
N SER A 415 -8.06 -11.89 -4.83
CA SER A 415 -8.45 -11.17 -3.61
C SER A 415 -9.57 -11.89 -2.90
N ASP A 416 -9.49 -11.95 -1.57
CA ASP A 416 -10.64 -12.37 -0.76
C ASP A 416 -11.74 -11.29 -0.78
N ALA A 417 -12.98 -11.71 -0.53
CA ALA A 417 -14.08 -10.77 -0.33
C ALA A 417 -13.90 -10.02 1.02
N PRO A 418 -14.25 -8.73 1.10
CA PRO A 418 -14.25 -8.00 2.35
C PRO A 418 -15.18 -8.66 3.39
N PRO A 419 -14.85 -8.65 4.69
CA PRO A 419 -15.56 -9.41 5.71
C PRO A 419 -16.88 -8.77 6.20
N SER A 420 -17.19 -7.51 5.84
CA SER A 420 -18.43 -6.82 6.24
C SER A 420 -19.51 -6.92 5.17
N ASP A 421 -20.78 -6.76 5.55
CA ASP A 421 -21.92 -6.80 4.62
C ASP A 421 -21.87 -5.67 3.59
N GLU A 422 -21.49 -4.46 4.02
CA GLU A 422 -21.30 -3.32 3.13
C GLU A 422 -20.11 -3.55 2.20
N GLY A 423 -19.04 -4.19 2.72
CA GLY A 423 -17.89 -4.60 1.93
C GLY A 423 -18.26 -5.64 0.87
N HIS A 424 -19.12 -6.59 1.19
CA HIS A 424 -19.67 -7.55 0.22
C HIS A 424 -20.51 -6.85 -0.85
N ALA A 425 -21.35 -5.87 -0.48
CA ALA A 425 -22.16 -5.11 -1.44
C ALA A 425 -21.27 -4.31 -2.40
N TRP A 426 -20.23 -3.69 -1.88
CA TRP A 426 -19.22 -2.98 -2.68
C TRP A 426 -18.46 -3.91 -3.62
N PHE A 427 -17.95 -5.04 -3.12
CA PHE A 427 -17.27 -6.07 -3.90
C PHE A 427 -18.17 -6.59 -5.03
N THR A 428 -19.40 -7.01 -4.71
CA THR A 428 -20.35 -7.57 -5.68
C THR A 428 -20.70 -6.55 -6.77
N SER A 429 -20.94 -5.30 -6.40
CA SER A 429 -21.21 -4.23 -7.37
C SER A 429 -20.00 -3.98 -8.28
N THR A 430 -18.78 -4.04 -7.76
CA THR A 430 -17.56 -3.89 -8.56
C THR A 430 -17.37 -5.07 -9.52
N VAL A 431 -17.65 -6.30 -9.10
CA VAL A 431 -17.61 -7.51 -9.96
C VAL A 431 -18.60 -7.37 -11.12
N HIS A 432 -19.82 -6.92 -10.86
CA HIS A 432 -20.82 -6.71 -11.93
C HIS A 432 -20.39 -5.57 -12.89
N ALA A 433 -19.84 -4.48 -12.37
CA ALA A 433 -19.30 -3.41 -13.21
C ALA A 433 -18.18 -3.92 -14.13
N LEU A 434 -17.30 -4.76 -13.59
CA LEU A 434 -16.19 -5.38 -14.32
C LEU A 434 -16.69 -6.34 -15.41
N ASP A 435 -17.69 -7.18 -15.14
CA ASP A 435 -18.30 -8.07 -16.15
C ASP A 435 -18.89 -7.26 -17.32
N HIS A 436 -19.65 -6.21 -17.02
CA HIS A 436 -20.21 -5.35 -18.06
C HIS A 436 -19.15 -4.55 -18.82
N ALA A 437 -18.09 -4.09 -18.16
CA ALA A 437 -16.96 -3.43 -18.83
C ALA A 437 -16.21 -4.40 -19.75
N SER A 438 -16.06 -5.67 -19.37
CA SER A 438 -15.47 -6.72 -20.22
C SER A 438 -16.28 -6.93 -21.49
N ARG A 439 -17.60 -7.06 -21.38
CA ARG A 439 -18.50 -7.21 -22.53
C ARG A 439 -18.57 -5.97 -23.40
N LEU A 440 -18.43 -4.78 -22.81
CA LEU A 440 -18.29 -3.53 -23.56
C LEU A 440 -17.00 -3.53 -24.37
N ALA A 441 -15.87 -3.91 -23.75
CA ALA A 441 -14.57 -4.00 -24.42
C ALA A 441 -14.61 -4.96 -25.62
N GLU A 442 -15.23 -6.13 -25.46
CA GLU A 442 -15.46 -7.09 -26.56
C GLU A 442 -16.28 -6.47 -27.69
N SER A 443 -17.32 -5.70 -27.34
CA SER A 443 -18.18 -5.04 -28.33
C SER A 443 -17.44 -3.92 -29.07
N VAL A 444 -16.60 -3.15 -28.38
CA VAL A 444 -15.73 -2.11 -28.98
C VAL A 444 -14.67 -2.74 -29.88
N ASP A 445 -14.07 -3.85 -29.47
CA ASP A 445 -13.11 -4.61 -30.28
C ASP A 445 -13.77 -5.15 -31.57
N ALA A 446 -15.00 -5.67 -31.48
CA ALA A 446 -15.78 -6.06 -32.64
C ALA A 446 -16.04 -4.86 -33.58
N MET A 447 -16.42 -3.69 -33.03
CA MET A 447 -16.60 -2.47 -33.82
C MET A 447 -15.31 -2.01 -34.51
N ALA A 448 -14.15 -2.15 -33.82
CA ALA A 448 -12.86 -1.77 -34.40
C ALA A 448 -12.49 -2.67 -35.60
N LYS A 449 -12.76 -3.97 -35.50
CA LYS A 449 -12.43 -4.96 -36.53
C LYS A 449 -13.36 -4.90 -37.74
N THR A 450 -14.66 -4.90 -37.52
CA THR A 450 -15.66 -5.02 -38.60
C THR A 450 -16.20 -3.67 -39.08
N GLY A 451 -16.14 -2.64 -38.25
CA GLY A 451 -16.87 -1.40 -38.44
C GLY A 451 -18.37 -1.58 -38.18
N VAL A 452 -19.08 -0.47 -38.10
CA VAL A 452 -20.54 -0.39 -38.05
C VAL A 452 -21.04 0.24 -39.32
N VAL A 453 -21.83 -0.48 -40.11
CA VAL A 453 -22.41 0.00 -41.37
C VAL A 453 -23.62 0.87 -41.07
N THR A 454 -23.67 2.07 -41.66
CA THR A 454 -24.75 3.05 -41.52
C THR A 454 -25.34 3.43 -42.88
N ASP A 455 -26.05 2.49 -43.50
CA ASP A 455 -26.57 2.65 -44.87
C ASP A 455 -27.94 3.35 -44.93
N GLY A 456 -28.69 3.37 -43.83
CA GLY A 456 -30.03 3.96 -43.80
C GLY A 456 -30.25 4.91 -42.63
N PRO A 457 -31.38 5.65 -42.66
CA PRO A 457 -31.70 6.63 -41.62
C PRO A 457 -31.89 6.02 -40.22
N GLU A 458 -32.29 4.77 -40.12
CA GLU A 458 -32.49 4.09 -38.85
C GLU A 458 -31.15 3.74 -38.21
N GLU A 459 -30.16 3.28 -38.98
CA GLU A 459 -28.81 3.01 -38.49
C GLU A 459 -28.09 4.29 -38.07
N ILE A 460 -28.29 5.41 -38.82
CA ILE A 460 -27.76 6.73 -38.47
C ILE A 460 -28.38 7.23 -37.16
N SER A 461 -29.70 7.06 -36.99
CA SER A 461 -30.41 7.42 -35.76
C SER A 461 -29.92 6.58 -34.57
N ALA A 462 -29.71 5.26 -34.78
CA ALA A 462 -29.16 4.38 -33.79
C ALA A 462 -27.72 4.79 -33.39
N ALA A 463 -26.89 5.19 -34.38
CA ALA A 463 -25.53 5.67 -34.15
C ALA A 463 -25.53 6.98 -33.32
N ALA A 464 -26.40 7.92 -33.63
CA ALA A 464 -26.53 9.17 -32.88
C ALA A 464 -26.97 8.93 -31.43
N LEU A 465 -27.97 8.06 -31.21
CA LEU A 465 -28.43 7.70 -29.87
C LEU A 465 -27.37 6.93 -29.06
N CYS A 466 -26.67 6.00 -29.73
CA CYS A 466 -25.56 5.27 -29.11
C CYS A 466 -24.39 6.21 -28.75
N ALA A 467 -24.01 7.13 -29.65
CA ALA A 467 -22.97 8.12 -29.42
C ALA A 467 -23.28 8.99 -28.19
N GLN A 468 -24.53 9.45 -28.06
CA GLN A 468 -24.97 10.21 -26.90
C GLN A 468 -24.85 9.36 -25.62
N SER A 469 -25.37 8.12 -25.63
CA SER A 469 -25.27 7.21 -24.50
C SER A 469 -23.81 6.94 -24.10
N MET A 470 -22.91 6.80 -25.07
CA MET A 470 -21.47 6.63 -24.80
C MET A 470 -20.85 7.88 -24.15
N ARG A 471 -21.21 9.09 -24.61
CA ARG A 471 -20.74 10.33 -23.96
C ARG A 471 -21.20 10.44 -22.52
N ASP A 472 -22.47 10.16 -22.27
CA ASP A 472 -23.04 10.23 -20.93
C ASP A 472 -22.37 9.20 -20.00
N ALA A 473 -22.12 7.99 -20.50
CA ALA A 473 -21.41 6.95 -19.75
C ALA A 473 -19.94 7.33 -19.45
N ALA A 474 -19.26 7.93 -20.43
CA ALA A 474 -17.89 8.42 -20.23
C ALA A 474 -17.84 9.54 -19.17
N GLY A 475 -18.78 10.49 -19.25
CA GLY A 475 -18.89 11.56 -18.25
C GLY A 475 -19.19 11.05 -16.85
N ALA A 476 -20.08 10.05 -16.72
CA ALA A 476 -20.36 9.41 -15.44
C ALA A 476 -19.12 8.70 -14.87
N ALA A 477 -18.41 7.93 -15.71
CA ALA A 477 -17.19 7.25 -15.29
C ALA A 477 -16.09 8.24 -14.83
N ALA A 478 -15.90 9.34 -15.57
CA ALA A 478 -14.96 10.40 -15.23
C ALA A 478 -15.34 11.09 -13.89
N ASN A 479 -16.62 11.38 -13.65
CA ASN A 479 -17.09 11.98 -12.40
C ASN A 479 -16.90 11.06 -11.20
N LEU A 480 -17.18 9.76 -11.35
CA LEU A 480 -16.93 8.75 -10.31
C LEU A 480 -15.43 8.66 -9.97
N ALA A 481 -14.59 8.73 -11.00
CA ALA A 481 -13.15 8.73 -10.84
C ALA A 481 -12.64 9.95 -10.06
N VAL A 482 -13.15 11.15 -10.32
CA VAL A 482 -12.79 12.40 -9.60
C VAL A 482 -13.25 12.35 -8.14
N ALA A 483 -14.44 11.85 -7.87
CA ALA A 483 -15.00 11.73 -6.51
C ALA A 483 -14.17 10.76 -5.63
N SER A 484 -13.35 9.91 -6.23
CA SER A 484 -12.61 8.84 -5.55
C SER A 484 -11.27 9.26 -4.93
N GLY A 485 -10.88 10.54 -5.02
CA GLY A 485 -9.70 11.08 -4.32
C GLY A 485 -8.56 11.60 -5.23
N PRO A 486 -7.51 12.16 -4.65
CA PRO A 486 -6.53 13.03 -5.30
C PRO A 486 -5.57 12.35 -6.30
N GLY A 487 -5.62 11.04 -6.46
CA GLY A 487 -4.76 10.29 -7.39
C GLY A 487 -5.01 10.60 -8.88
N HIS A 488 -6.10 11.33 -9.21
CA HIS A 488 -6.52 11.59 -10.59
C HIS A 488 -5.89 12.83 -11.22
N ALA A 489 -5.41 13.78 -10.43
CA ALA A 489 -4.84 15.03 -10.95
C ALA A 489 -3.57 14.83 -11.81
N ALA A 490 -2.86 13.72 -11.63
CA ALA A 490 -1.68 13.35 -12.43
C ALA A 490 -2.05 12.71 -13.79
N ASP A 491 -3.30 12.30 -13.98
CA ASP A 491 -3.78 11.58 -15.18
C ASP A 491 -4.33 12.48 -16.28
N ASP A 492 -4.33 13.79 -16.07
CA ASP A 492 -4.83 14.80 -17.02
C ASP A 492 -4.13 14.77 -18.39
N GLU A 493 -2.97 14.16 -18.53
CA GLU A 493 -2.24 14.13 -19.80
C GLU A 493 -2.87 13.14 -20.80
N LEU A 494 -3.32 11.97 -20.34
CA LEU A 494 -4.01 11.02 -21.21
C LEU A 494 -5.43 11.47 -21.49
N ALA A 495 -6.14 12.03 -20.50
CA ALA A 495 -7.45 12.65 -20.69
C ALA A 495 -7.38 13.79 -21.72
N ARG A 496 -6.34 14.62 -21.66
CA ARG A 496 -6.08 15.67 -22.66
C ARG A 496 -5.80 15.12 -24.06
N LYS A 497 -5.05 14.04 -24.18
CA LYS A 497 -4.82 13.34 -25.47
C LYS A 497 -6.10 12.73 -26.03
N ILE A 498 -6.96 12.19 -25.16
CA ILE A 498 -8.22 11.53 -25.55
C ILE A 498 -9.31 12.56 -25.91
N THR A 499 -9.46 13.63 -25.10
CA THR A 499 -10.57 14.59 -25.28
C THR A 499 -10.25 15.75 -26.22
N GLY A 500 -8.97 16.03 -26.47
CA GLY A 500 -8.53 17.20 -27.23
C GLY A 500 -8.86 18.55 -26.54
N ALA A 501 -9.36 18.51 -25.30
CA ALA A 501 -9.80 19.69 -24.58
C ALA A 501 -8.64 20.35 -23.84
N LYS A 502 -8.47 21.65 -24.04
CA LYS A 502 -7.52 22.51 -23.30
C LYS A 502 -8.04 22.93 -21.92
N THR A 503 -9.17 22.42 -21.48
CA THR A 503 -9.84 22.86 -20.24
C THR A 503 -9.95 21.70 -19.25
N SER A 504 -9.57 22.00 -18.02
CA SER A 504 -9.90 21.20 -16.83
C SER A 504 -11.39 20.85 -16.83
N VAL A 505 -11.71 19.59 -16.49
CA VAL A 505 -13.08 19.08 -16.32
C VAL A 505 -13.81 19.77 -15.13
N GLY A 506 -13.52 21.04 -14.87
CA GLY A 506 -14.11 21.86 -13.81
C GLY A 506 -15.51 22.39 -14.08
N GLY A 507 -16.25 21.80 -15.03
CA GLY A 507 -17.60 22.24 -15.41
C GLY A 507 -18.64 21.13 -15.56
N LEU A 508 -18.31 19.87 -15.27
CA LEU A 508 -19.30 18.79 -15.25
C LEU A 508 -19.99 18.77 -13.86
N ALA A 509 -21.28 19.04 -13.87
CA ALA A 509 -22.13 18.98 -12.67
C ALA A 509 -21.96 17.61 -11.99
N ALA A 510 -22.10 17.61 -10.66
CA ALA A 510 -22.14 16.38 -9.86
C ALA A 510 -23.09 15.35 -10.51
N PRO A 511 -22.79 14.03 -10.45
CA PRO A 511 -23.64 13.01 -11.06
C PRO A 511 -25.05 13.13 -10.45
N GLY A 512 -25.97 13.75 -11.20
CA GLY A 512 -27.38 13.80 -10.81
C GLY A 512 -27.94 12.39 -10.93
N LYS A 513 -28.88 12.02 -10.08
CA LYS A 513 -29.67 10.77 -10.16
C LYS A 513 -30.26 10.51 -11.57
N ASP A 514 -30.21 11.51 -12.44
CA ASP A 514 -30.73 11.47 -13.79
C ASP A 514 -29.82 10.76 -14.80
N VAL A 515 -28.49 10.64 -14.59
CA VAL A 515 -27.57 10.10 -15.61
C VAL A 515 -27.79 8.60 -15.81
N ALA A 516 -27.86 7.81 -14.74
CA ALA A 516 -28.13 6.38 -14.85
C ALA A 516 -29.50 6.10 -15.48
N GLN A 517 -30.52 6.93 -15.18
CA GLN A 517 -31.85 6.82 -15.78
C GLN A 517 -31.84 7.20 -17.26
N ASN A 518 -31.05 8.21 -17.66
CA ASN A 518 -30.89 8.59 -19.06
C ASN A 518 -30.21 7.47 -19.86
N LEU A 519 -29.15 6.88 -19.32
CA LEU A 519 -28.47 5.72 -19.90
C LEU A 519 -29.41 4.52 -20.05
N GLU A 520 -30.23 4.24 -19.03
CA GLU A 520 -31.24 3.17 -19.08
C GLU A 520 -32.25 3.41 -20.19
N ARG A 521 -32.77 4.64 -20.30
CA ARG A 521 -33.74 5.01 -21.35
C ARG A 521 -33.14 4.87 -22.75
N ALA A 522 -31.89 5.31 -22.93
CA ALA A 522 -31.20 5.18 -24.22
C ALA A 522 -30.95 3.71 -24.59
N ALA A 523 -30.53 2.88 -23.63
CA ALA A 523 -30.32 1.45 -23.85
C ALA A 523 -31.63 0.71 -24.19
N LYS A 524 -32.77 1.04 -23.55
CA LYS A 524 -34.09 0.53 -23.87
C LYS A 524 -34.53 0.97 -25.27
N ALA A 525 -34.42 2.24 -25.59
CA ALA A 525 -34.78 2.77 -26.92
C ALA A 525 -33.99 2.07 -28.04
N LEU A 526 -32.69 1.82 -27.84
CA LEU A 526 -31.88 1.05 -28.81
C LEU A 526 -32.29 -0.43 -28.90
N ALA A 527 -32.73 -1.04 -27.79
CA ALA A 527 -33.24 -2.40 -27.81
C ALA A 527 -34.56 -2.52 -28.58
N ASP A 528 -35.46 -1.54 -28.41
CA ASP A 528 -36.74 -1.46 -29.13
C ASP A 528 -36.49 -1.19 -30.63
N LEU A 529 -35.60 -0.24 -30.95
CA LEU A 529 -35.20 0.04 -32.33
C LEU A 529 -34.58 -1.19 -33.01
N ARG A 530 -33.77 -1.98 -32.29
CA ARG A 530 -33.21 -3.24 -32.80
C ARG A 530 -34.30 -4.23 -33.22
N ALA A 531 -35.37 -4.35 -32.45
CA ALA A 531 -36.45 -5.28 -32.75
C ALA A 531 -37.25 -4.85 -33.99
N SER A 532 -37.65 -3.58 -34.06
CA SER A 532 -38.37 -3.00 -35.22
C SER A 532 -37.54 -2.98 -36.50
N HIS A 533 -36.28 -2.55 -36.39
CA HIS A 533 -35.33 -2.50 -37.50
C HIS A 533 -35.06 -3.87 -38.13
N ARG A 534 -34.92 -4.92 -37.28
CA ARG A 534 -34.74 -6.29 -37.77
C ARG A 534 -35.93 -6.73 -38.62
N ALA A 535 -37.15 -6.48 -38.16
CA ALA A 535 -38.37 -6.83 -38.92
C ALA A 535 -38.44 -6.08 -40.25
N ALA A 536 -38.25 -4.76 -40.23
CA ALA A 536 -38.29 -3.92 -41.44
C ALA A 536 -37.17 -4.35 -42.45
N THR A 537 -35.97 -4.67 -41.97
CA THR A 537 -34.87 -5.10 -42.85
C THR A 537 -35.15 -6.46 -43.50
N LEU A 538 -35.79 -7.38 -42.81
CA LEU A 538 -36.20 -8.68 -43.39
C LEU A 538 -37.28 -8.50 -44.47
N ASP A 539 -38.25 -7.56 -44.28
CA ASP A 539 -39.23 -7.22 -45.27
C ASP A 539 -38.60 -6.57 -46.52
N MET A 540 -37.53 -5.80 -46.34
CA MET A 540 -36.75 -5.24 -47.48
C MET A 540 -36.03 -6.33 -48.28
N VAL A 541 -35.56 -7.41 -47.66
CA VAL A 541 -35.01 -8.59 -48.35
C VAL A 541 -36.11 -9.31 -49.11
N ALA A 542 -37.26 -9.53 -48.48
CA ALA A 542 -38.38 -10.21 -49.11
C ALA A 542 -38.93 -9.44 -50.33
N SER A 543 -38.85 -8.12 -50.29
CA SER A 543 -39.25 -7.25 -51.42
C SER A 543 -38.12 -6.99 -52.44
N GLY A 544 -36.95 -7.58 -52.30
CA GLY A 544 -35.81 -7.43 -53.20
C GLY A 544 -35.10 -6.08 -53.16
N LYS A 545 -35.38 -5.23 -52.17
CA LYS A 545 -34.81 -3.87 -52.02
C LYS A 545 -33.35 -3.91 -51.51
N VAL A 546 -32.99 -4.92 -50.75
CA VAL A 546 -31.63 -5.13 -50.25
C VAL A 546 -31.23 -6.61 -50.38
N THR A 547 -29.93 -6.87 -50.53
CA THR A 547 -29.39 -8.24 -50.56
C THR A 547 -29.36 -8.82 -49.17
N ALA A 548 -29.32 -10.14 -49.04
CA ALA A 548 -29.20 -10.81 -47.75
C ALA A 548 -27.91 -10.41 -46.99
N SER A 549 -26.80 -10.18 -47.70
CA SER A 549 -25.53 -9.70 -47.12
C SER A 549 -25.68 -8.30 -46.52
N GLN A 550 -26.31 -7.39 -47.25
CA GLN A 550 -26.58 -6.02 -46.74
C GLN A 550 -27.51 -6.05 -45.54
N ALA A 551 -28.54 -6.88 -45.58
CA ALA A 551 -29.47 -7.02 -44.45
C ALA A 551 -28.80 -7.53 -43.18
N ILE A 552 -27.91 -8.52 -43.29
CA ILE A 552 -27.13 -9.04 -42.17
C ILE A 552 -26.27 -7.90 -41.60
N ALA A 553 -25.51 -7.18 -42.42
CA ALA A 553 -24.65 -6.10 -41.97
C ALA A 553 -25.44 -4.97 -41.24
N ARG A 554 -26.62 -4.60 -41.74
CA ARG A 554 -27.50 -3.59 -41.14
C ARG A 554 -28.06 -4.03 -39.81
N VAL A 555 -28.56 -5.29 -39.70
CA VAL A 555 -29.08 -5.87 -38.46
C VAL A 555 -27.99 -5.98 -37.41
N ASP A 556 -26.80 -6.43 -37.81
CA ASP A 556 -25.65 -6.58 -36.90
C ASP A 556 -25.16 -5.22 -36.39
N ALA A 557 -25.20 -4.16 -37.25
CA ALA A 557 -24.85 -2.80 -36.85
C ALA A 557 -25.72 -2.28 -35.70
N VAL A 558 -27.06 -2.36 -35.84
CA VAL A 558 -27.97 -1.92 -34.77
C VAL A 558 -27.89 -2.80 -33.55
N ALA A 559 -27.68 -4.12 -33.72
CA ALA A 559 -27.49 -5.06 -32.61
C ALA A 559 -26.21 -4.76 -31.82
N LEU A 560 -25.12 -4.37 -32.51
CA LEU A 560 -23.87 -3.99 -31.85
C LEU A 560 -24.03 -2.68 -31.07
N MET A 561 -24.65 -1.65 -31.65
CA MET A 561 -24.93 -0.38 -30.97
C MET A 561 -25.82 -0.57 -29.73
N SER A 562 -26.83 -1.44 -29.81
CA SER A 562 -27.69 -1.79 -28.67
C SER A 562 -26.88 -2.50 -27.55
N ARG A 563 -25.95 -3.39 -27.88
CA ARG A 563 -25.06 -4.03 -26.88
C ARG A 563 -24.12 -3.02 -26.24
N LEU A 564 -23.49 -2.12 -27.02
CA LEU A 564 -22.61 -1.07 -26.53
C LEU A 564 -23.33 -0.21 -25.47
N ALA A 565 -24.52 0.32 -25.80
CA ALA A 565 -25.28 1.15 -24.86
C ALA A 565 -25.73 0.36 -23.62
N HIS A 566 -26.17 -0.89 -23.79
CA HIS A 566 -26.58 -1.73 -22.67
C HIS A 566 -25.45 -1.96 -21.69
N HIS A 567 -24.26 -2.38 -22.16
CA HIS A 567 -23.15 -2.69 -21.27
C HIS A 567 -22.54 -1.44 -20.65
N ALA A 568 -22.50 -0.30 -21.35
CA ALA A 568 -22.07 0.98 -20.80
C ALA A 568 -23.02 1.43 -19.67
N TRP A 569 -24.33 1.40 -19.90
CA TRP A 569 -25.33 1.69 -18.84
C TRP A 569 -25.15 0.81 -17.61
N ARG A 570 -25.10 -0.52 -17.81
CA ARG A 570 -25.00 -1.47 -16.69
C ARG A 570 -23.68 -1.30 -15.91
N ALA A 571 -22.56 -1.06 -16.60
CA ALA A 571 -21.28 -0.81 -15.95
C ALA A 571 -21.34 0.44 -15.06
N VAL A 572 -21.86 1.56 -15.58
CA VAL A 572 -22.04 2.81 -14.82
C VAL A 572 -22.97 2.60 -13.62
N ALA A 573 -24.13 1.99 -13.81
CA ALA A 573 -25.10 1.76 -12.73
C ALA A 573 -24.50 0.90 -11.58
N HIS A 574 -23.65 -0.07 -11.89
CA HIS A 574 -22.96 -0.85 -10.87
C HIS A 574 -21.81 -0.09 -10.22
N LEU A 575 -21.08 0.78 -10.94
CA LEU A 575 -20.06 1.65 -10.36
C LEU A 575 -20.67 2.68 -9.40
N GLU A 576 -21.83 3.26 -9.73
CA GLU A 576 -22.56 4.16 -8.81
C GLU A 576 -23.01 3.45 -7.53
N ARG A 577 -23.52 2.21 -7.64
CA ARG A 577 -23.85 1.38 -6.47
C ARG A 577 -22.61 1.05 -5.63
N ALA A 578 -21.51 0.73 -6.28
CA ALA A 578 -20.24 0.51 -5.62
C ALA A 578 -19.76 1.76 -4.86
N ALA A 579 -19.90 2.94 -5.47
CA ALA A 579 -19.56 4.21 -4.82
C ALA A 579 -20.45 4.51 -3.62
N ALA A 580 -21.77 4.23 -3.70
CA ALA A 580 -22.70 4.39 -2.58
C ALA A 580 -22.36 3.45 -1.41
N ALA A 581 -22.15 2.16 -1.68
CA ALA A 581 -21.76 1.17 -0.67
C ALA A 581 -20.41 1.53 0.01
N ARG A 582 -19.49 2.12 -0.73
CA ARG A 582 -18.24 2.64 -0.17
C ARG A 582 -18.48 3.79 0.83
N MET A 583 -19.37 4.75 0.49
CA MET A 583 -19.68 5.88 1.38
C MET A 583 -20.33 5.41 2.70
N GLU A 584 -21.14 4.35 2.67
CA GLU A 584 -21.72 3.75 3.87
C GLU A 584 -20.65 3.11 4.78
N LEU A 585 -19.58 2.55 4.19
CA LEU A 585 -18.42 2.01 4.93
C LEU A 585 -17.56 3.08 5.60
N GLU A 586 -17.59 4.31 5.09
CA GLU A 586 -16.78 5.43 5.59
C GLU A 586 -17.50 6.25 6.68
N GLN A 587 -18.80 6.02 6.91
CA GLN A 587 -19.60 6.57 8.00
C GLN A 587 -19.52 5.69 9.25
#